data_95d0fd79d54111be7737b024679f5d99
#
_entry.id   95d0fd79d54111be7737b024679f5d99
#
_cell.length_a   1.000
_cell.length_b   1.000
_cell.length_c   1.000
_cell.angle_alpha   90.00
_cell.angle_beta   90.00
_cell.angle_gamma   90.00
#
_symmetry.space_group_name_H-M   'P 1'
#
loop_
_entity.id
_entity.type
_entity.pdbx_description
1 polymer ?
#
loop_
_entity_poly.entity_id
_entity_poly.type
_entity_poly.pdbx_seq_one_letter_code
_entity_poly.pdbx_strand_id
1 'polypeptide(L)'
;MLRAIKNYWAFTKLGYRLVVFVVLPIVILLLGAFCIWTQIPIMVAMLLGYIYMPTVDIMVDNWLLGGFYAKNNSSLEYLQSSNRFKTMIRDVVLVDTVRRFILYVGVYVIVLAAGMNHPEQLEGYRICSFLPMFCFVISQVGVLVARHFMVWNQAYAVGVVLMLVEAVCLAPLVDITEKYTWLVQGVLAVLAIAIGIIVVVYSMKKVRDSYYDK
;
A
#
# COMPACT_ATOMS: atom_id res chain seq x y z
N MET A 1 -2.50 -2.86 -21.42
CA MET A 1 -2.85 -1.94 -20.32
C MET A 1 -4.35 -1.69 -20.21
N LEU A 2 -5.06 -1.20 -21.23
CA LEU A 2 -6.52 -0.95 -21.20
C LEU A 2 -7.36 -2.16 -20.77
N ARG A 3 -7.01 -3.38 -21.20
CA ARG A 3 -7.69 -4.61 -20.79
C ARG A 3 -7.54 -4.89 -19.29
N ALA A 4 -6.34 -4.71 -18.74
CA ALA A 4 -6.10 -4.91 -17.32
C ALA A 4 -6.92 -3.94 -16.46
N ILE A 5 -7.00 -2.68 -16.87
CA ILE A 5 -7.84 -1.67 -16.22
C ILE A 5 -9.32 -2.07 -16.29
N LYS A 6 -9.82 -2.53 -17.44
CA LYS A 6 -11.21 -3.01 -17.56
C LYS A 6 -11.48 -4.20 -16.63
N ASN A 7 -10.55 -5.16 -16.55
CA ASN A 7 -10.66 -6.29 -15.64
C ASN A 7 -10.70 -5.83 -14.19
N TYR A 8 -9.80 -4.91 -13.80
CA TYR A 8 -9.78 -4.31 -12.46
C TYR A 8 -11.11 -3.62 -12.12
N TRP A 9 -11.65 -2.81 -13.05
CA TRP A 9 -12.95 -2.16 -12.85
C TRP A 9 -14.10 -3.16 -12.73
N ALA A 10 -14.07 -4.27 -13.44
CA ALA A 10 -15.11 -5.29 -13.33
C ALA A 10 -15.16 -5.94 -11.94
N PHE A 11 -13.99 -6.07 -11.28
CA PHE A 11 -13.90 -6.65 -9.92
C PHE A 11 -14.16 -5.64 -8.79
N THR A 12 -14.07 -4.34 -9.04
CA THR A 12 -14.20 -3.33 -7.99
C THR A 12 -15.64 -2.89 -7.80
N LYS A 13 -16.12 -2.89 -6.56
CA LYS A 13 -17.40 -2.30 -6.17
C LYS A 13 -17.33 -0.76 -6.17
N LEU A 14 -18.46 -0.09 -6.35
CA LEU A 14 -18.53 1.38 -6.37
C LEU A 14 -17.91 2.01 -5.09
N GLY A 15 -18.24 1.47 -3.91
CA GLY A 15 -17.68 1.97 -2.64
C GLY A 15 -16.16 1.88 -2.58
N TYR A 16 -15.59 0.77 -3.03
CA TYR A 16 -14.13 0.63 -3.15
C TYR A 16 -13.54 1.70 -4.07
N ARG A 17 -14.14 1.91 -5.25
CA ARG A 17 -13.67 2.91 -6.22
C ARG A 17 -13.69 4.32 -5.63
N LEU A 18 -14.77 4.69 -4.95
CA LEU A 18 -14.88 6.00 -4.29
C LEU A 18 -13.80 6.18 -3.23
N VAL A 19 -13.59 5.20 -2.36
CA VAL A 19 -12.56 5.29 -1.31
C VAL A 19 -11.17 5.40 -1.92
N VAL A 20 -10.83 4.53 -2.85
CA VAL A 20 -9.45 4.39 -3.36
C VAL A 20 -9.05 5.49 -4.35
N PHE A 21 -9.96 5.91 -5.21
CA PHE A 21 -9.63 6.85 -6.29
C PHE A 21 -10.07 8.29 -6.00
N VAL A 22 -10.92 8.50 -5.00
CA VAL A 22 -11.42 9.84 -4.65
C VAL A 22 -11.03 10.21 -3.22
N VAL A 23 -11.47 9.44 -2.22
CA VAL A 23 -11.28 9.79 -0.81
C VAL A 23 -9.80 9.76 -0.42
N LEU A 24 -9.09 8.67 -0.69
CA LEU A 24 -7.66 8.54 -0.34
C LEU A 24 -6.79 9.63 -0.99
N PRO A 25 -6.85 9.87 -2.31
CA PRO A 25 -6.09 10.96 -2.92
C PRO A 25 -6.45 12.35 -2.37
N ILE A 26 -7.72 12.61 -2.12
CA ILE A 26 -8.16 13.90 -1.53
C ILE A 26 -7.61 14.05 -0.11
N VAL A 27 -7.69 13.02 0.73
CA VAL A 27 -7.15 13.05 2.09
C VAL A 27 -5.64 13.30 2.07
N ILE A 28 -4.91 12.63 1.18
CA ILE A 28 -3.46 12.82 1.03
C ILE A 28 -3.13 14.25 0.60
N LEU A 29 -3.87 14.79 -0.38
CA LEU A 29 -3.67 16.16 -0.84
C LEU A 29 -4.01 17.19 0.25
N LEU A 30 -5.09 16.97 1.00
CA LEU A 30 -5.47 17.84 2.12
C LEU A 30 -4.44 17.80 3.25
N LEU A 31 -3.94 16.61 3.61
CA LEU A 31 -2.87 16.47 4.61
C LEU A 31 -1.58 17.14 4.12
N GLY A 32 -1.22 16.96 2.86
CA GLY A 32 -0.08 17.63 2.25
C GLY A 32 -0.22 19.16 2.28
N ALA A 33 -1.36 19.67 1.86
CA ALA A 33 -1.65 21.11 1.90
C ALA A 33 -1.65 21.66 3.34
N PHE A 34 -2.22 20.92 4.29
CA PHE A 34 -2.20 21.26 5.69
C PHE A 34 -0.77 21.32 6.24
N CYS A 35 0.07 20.34 5.93
CA CYS A 35 1.49 20.33 6.31
C CYS A 35 2.26 21.53 5.73
N ILE A 36 1.95 21.93 4.48
CA ILE A 36 2.59 23.09 3.83
C ILE A 36 2.15 24.39 4.50
N TRP A 37 0.90 24.48 4.98
CA TRP A 37 0.34 25.74 5.48
C TRP A 37 0.60 25.98 6.96
N THR A 38 0.60 24.95 7.80
CA THR A 38 0.53 25.12 9.26
C THR A 38 1.85 25.27 10.00
N GLN A 39 3.01 25.20 9.37
CA GLN A 39 4.33 25.26 10.05
C GLN A 39 4.45 24.40 11.33
N ILE A 40 3.46 23.55 11.61
CA ILE A 40 3.54 22.57 12.70
C ILE A 40 4.77 21.71 12.43
N PRO A 41 5.47 21.24 13.47
CA PRO A 41 6.57 20.30 13.28
C PRO A 41 6.10 19.16 12.38
N ILE A 42 6.42 19.29 11.12
CA ILE A 42 5.96 18.49 9.99
C ILE A 42 6.20 17.01 10.24
N MET A 43 7.25 16.67 11.00
CA MET A 43 7.51 15.33 11.46
C MET A 43 6.27 14.71 12.14
N VAL A 44 5.61 15.40 13.03
CA VAL A 44 4.47 14.84 13.80
C VAL A 44 3.25 14.65 12.90
N ALA A 45 2.95 15.61 12.03
CA ALA A 45 1.82 15.51 11.11
C ALA A 45 2.03 14.43 10.06
N MET A 46 3.26 14.31 9.53
CA MET A 46 3.62 13.24 8.60
C MET A 46 3.62 11.87 9.26
N LEU A 47 4.20 11.74 10.44
CA LEU A 47 4.19 10.52 11.22
C LEU A 47 2.77 10.02 11.47
N LEU A 48 1.89 10.87 11.95
CA LEU A 48 0.51 10.50 12.23
C LEU A 48 -0.28 10.21 10.95
N GLY A 49 -0.11 11.01 9.90
CA GLY A 49 -0.82 10.81 8.64
C GLY A 49 -0.40 9.56 7.88
N TYR A 50 0.89 9.25 7.83
CA TYR A 50 1.42 8.17 7.01
C TYR A 50 1.45 6.80 7.70
N ILE A 51 1.58 6.75 9.02
CA ILE A 51 1.45 5.51 9.79
C ILE A 51 0.08 4.84 9.56
N TYR A 52 -0.98 5.63 9.41
CA TYR A 52 -2.32 5.09 9.14
C TYR A 52 -2.52 4.59 7.70
N MET A 53 -1.74 5.04 6.74
CA MET A 53 -1.92 4.65 5.34
C MET A 53 -1.80 3.15 5.06
N PRO A 54 -0.79 2.41 5.56
CA PRO A 54 -0.70 0.97 5.34
C PRO A 54 -1.90 0.22 5.89
N THR A 55 -2.40 0.60 7.05
CA THR A 55 -3.58 -0.02 7.67
C THR A 55 -4.83 0.17 6.80
N VAL A 56 -5.06 1.40 6.33
CA VAL A 56 -6.17 1.70 5.41
C VAL A 56 -6.03 0.92 4.10
N ASP A 57 -4.83 0.82 3.58
CA ASP A 57 -4.54 0.10 2.33
C ASP A 57 -4.82 -1.41 2.46
N ILE A 58 -4.48 -2.01 3.60
CA ILE A 58 -4.78 -3.41 3.92
C ILE A 58 -6.29 -3.64 4.05
N MET A 59 -7.00 -2.74 4.74
CA MET A 59 -8.46 -2.81 4.89
C MET A 59 -9.17 -2.70 3.54
N VAL A 60 -8.76 -1.74 2.72
CA VAL A 60 -9.32 -1.53 1.39
C VAL A 60 -9.05 -2.72 0.48
N ASP A 61 -7.86 -3.31 0.55
CA ASP A 61 -7.52 -4.50 -0.21
C ASP A 61 -8.42 -5.70 0.12
N ASN A 62 -8.78 -5.84 1.38
CA ASN A 62 -9.69 -6.89 1.79
C ASN A 62 -11.09 -6.72 1.16
N TRP A 63 -11.55 -5.51 0.88
CA TRP A 63 -12.79 -5.27 0.12
C TRP A 63 -12.66 -5.65 -1.35
N LEU A 64 -11.46 -5.60 -1.91
CA LEU A 64 -11.20 -5.98 -3.29
C LEU A 64 -11.07 -7.50 -3.45
N LEU A 65 -10.21 -8.11 -2.67
CA LEU A 65 -9.77 -9.49 -2.88
C LEU A 65 -10.11 -10.44 -1.71
N GLY A 66 -10.51 -9.94 -0.55
CA GLY A 66 -10.87 -10.77 0.60
C GLY A 66 -11.99 -11.76 0.32
N GLY A 67 -12.95 -11.40 -0.53
CA GLY A 67 -13.99 -12.30 -1.02
C GLY A 67 -13.46 -13.43 -1.92
N PHE A 68 -12.28 -13.28 -2.51
CA PHE A 68 -11.68 -14.29 -3.39
C PHE A 68 -11.06 -15.46 -2.65
N TYR A 69 -10.64 -15.23 -1.41
CA TYR A 69 -9.96 -16.25 -0.60
C TYR A 69 -10.88 -16.84 0.49
N ALA A 70 -12.10 -16.31 0.62
CA ALA A 70 -13.09 -16.87 1.52
C ALA A 70 -13.52 -18.26 1.03
N LYS A 71 -13.28 -19.26 1.86
CA LYS A 71 -13.82 -20.63 1.65
C LYS A 71 -15.35 -20.51 1.58
N ASN A 72 -15.99 -21.05 0.55
CA ASN A 72 -17.43 -21.05 0.29
C ASN A 72 -18.00 -19.86 -0.52
N ASN A 73 -17.25 -19.25 -1.38
CA ASN A 73 -17.81 -18.26 -2.31
C ASN A 73 -18.16 -18.93 -3.65
N SER A 74 -19.44 -19.28 -3.83
CA SER A 74 -19.94 -19.92 -5.06
C SER A 74 -19.69 -19.09 -6.33
N SER A 75 -19.69 -17.76 -6.20
CA SER A 75 -19.36 -16.86 -7.32
C SER A 75 -17.90 -16.99 -7.74
N LEU A 76 -17.02 -17.29 -6.80
CA LEU A 76 -15.61 -17.53 -7.06
C LEU A 76 -15.37 -18.85 -7.77
N GLU A 77 -16.06 -19.90 -7.34
CA GLU A 77 -15.96 -21.23 -7.96
C GLU A 77 -16.39 -21.19 -9.43
N TYR A 78 -17.44 -20.45 -9.72
CA TYR A 78 -17.88 -20.22 -11.11
C TYR A 78 -16.83 -19.46 -11.92
N LEU A 79 -16.23 -18.43 -11.35
CA LEU A 79 -15.15 -17.67 -12.01
C LEU A 79 -13.88 -18.49 -12.18
N GLN A 80 -13.55 -19.36 -11.22
CA GLN A 80 -12.39 -20.26 -11.28
C GLN A 80 -12.48 -21.27 -12.43
N SER A 81 -13.68 -21.72 -12.79
CA SER A 81 -13.92 -22.59 -13.93
C SER A 81 -13.65 -21.93 -15.29
N SER A 82 -13.55 -20.59 -15.34
CA SER A 82 -13.31 -19.85 -16.56
C SER A 82 -11.82 -19.84 -16.94
N ASN A 83 -11.50 -20.20 -18.19
CA ASN A 83 -10.14 -20.10 -18.75
C ASN A 83 -9.53 -18.68 -18.65
N ARG A 84 -10.34 -17.65 -18.49
CA ARG A 84 -9.91 -16.24 -18.35
C ARG A 84 -9.61 -15.82 -16.92
N PHE A 85 -10.03 -16.61 -15.94
CA PHE A 85 -9.89 -16.25 -14.52
C PHE A 85 -8.45 -15.92 -14.12
N LYS A 86 -7.48 -16.75 -14.50
CA LYS A 86 -6.05 -16.55 -14.18
C LYS A 86 -5.54 -15.21 -14.74
N THR A 87 -5.92 -14.87 -15.95
CA THR A 87 -5.49 -13.60 -16.57
C THR A 87 -6.18 -12.42 -15.94
N MET A 88 -7.45 -12.56 -15.56
CA MET A 88 -8.20 -11.48 -14.88
C MET A 88 -7.62 -11.18 -13.50
N ILE A 89 -7.37 -12.20 -12.66
CA ILE A 89 -6.77 -11.99 -11.34
C ILE A 89 -5.37 -11.41 -11.43
N ARG A 90 -4.54 -11.91 -12.36
CA ARG A 90 -3.23 -11.30 -12.61
C ARG A 90 -3.36 -9.82 -12.91
N ASP A 91 -4.26 -9.46 -13.80
CA ASP A 91 -4.47 -8.09 -14.21
C ASP A 91 -4.94 -7.22 -13.01
N VAL A 92 -5.82 -7.77 -12.16
CA VAL A 92 -6.31 -7.09 -10.95
C VAL A 92 -5.18 -6.86 -9.94
N VAL A 93 -4.42 -7.89 -9.62
CA VAL A 93 -3.29 -7.79 -8.66
C VAL A 93 -2.23 -6.82 -9.16
N LEU A 94 -1.91 -6.87 -10.45
CA LEU A 94 -0.92 -5.99 -11.05
C LEU A 94 -1.37 -4.53 -11.02
N VAL A 95 -2.61 -4.25 -11.45
CA VAL A 95 -3.16 -2.87 -11.43
C VAL A 95 -3.21 -2.34 -10.00
N ASP A 96 -3.62 -3.14 -9.03
CA ASP A 96 -3.68 -2.74 -7.63
C ASP A 96 -2.28 -2.44 -7.05
N THR A 97 -1.28 -3.26 -7.36
CA THR A 97 0.11 -3.02 -6.94
C THR A 97 0.67 -1.74 -7.56
N VAL A 98 0.44 -1.52 -8.86
CA VAL A 98 0.87 -0.29 -9.55
C VAL A 98 0.16 0.94 -8.99
N ARG A 99 -1.14 0.85 -8.71
CA ARG A 99 -1.92 1.92 -8.09
C ARG A 99 -1.31 2.35 -6.75
N ARG A 100 -1.00 1.38 -5.89
CA ARG A 100 -0.36 1.66 -4.59
C ARG A 100 0.99 2.32 -4.78
N PHE A 101 1.80 1.78 -5.66
CA PHE A 101 3.10 2.37 -5.95
C PHE A 101 2.97 3.85 -6.37
N ILE A 102 2.05 4.17 -7.28
CA ILE A 102 1.80 5.55 -7.73
C ILE A 102 1.36 6.43 -6.56
N LEU A 103 0.50 5.93 -5.67
CA LEU A 103 0.01 6.66 -4.52
C LEU A 103 1.15 7.02 -3.55
N TYR A 104 2.01 6.06 -3.21
CA TYR A 104 3.15 6.30 -2.31
C TYR A 104 4.24 7.17 -2.94
N VAL A 105 4.46 7.05 -4.26
CA VAL A 105 5.33 7.98 -5.00
C VAL A 105 4.74 9.40 -4.97
N GLY A 106 3.43 9.55 -5.12
CA GLY A 106 2.75 10.84 -4.98
C GLY A 106 2.97 11.46 -3.60
N VAL A 107 2.84 10.67 -2.55
CA VAL A 107 3.15 11.10 -1.17
C VAL A 107 4.62 11.53 -1.04
N TYR A 108 5.54 10.76 -1.58
CA TYR A 108 6.97 11.11 -1.58
C TYR A 108 7.24 12.45 -2.26
N VAL A 109 6.62 12.70 -3.42
CA VAL A 109 6.73 13.97 -4.13
C VAL A 109 6.17 15.13 -3.31
N ILE A 110 5.03 14.93 -2.61
CA ILE A 110 4.45 15.96 -1.72
C ILE A 110 5.40 16.29 -0.58
N VAL A 111 6.03 15.28 0.04
CA VAL A 111 7.02 15.48 1.11
C VAL A 111 8.20 16.32 0.61
N LEU A 112 8.74 15.98 -0.55
CA LEU A 112 9.85 16.75 -1.15
C LEU A 112 9.44 18.19 -1.49
N ALA A 113 8.25 18.37 -2.09
CA ALA A 113 7.73 19.69 -2.42
C ALA A 113 7.54 20.56 -1.18
N ALA A 114 7.02 19.98 -0.08
CA ALA A 114 6.89 20.66 1.19
C ALA A 114 8.26 21.10 1.75
N GLY A 115 9.28 20.25 1.66
CA GLY A 115 10.65 20.59 2.08
C GLY A 115 11.25 21.76 1.28
N MET A 116 10.97 21.84 -0.02
CA MET A 116 11.44 22.95 -0.84
C MET A 116 10.78 24.30 -0.47
N ASN A 117 9.56 24.28 0.05
CA ASN A 117 8.85 25.48 0.48
C ASN A 117 9.24 25.96 1.90
N HIS A 118 9.93 25.14 2.68
CA HIS A 118 10.36 25.44 4.04
C HIS A 118 11.86 25.18 4.21
N PRO A 119 12.75 26.05 3.67
CA PRO A 119 14.18 25.82 3.67
C PRO A 119 14.79 25.70 5.08
N GLU A 120 14.19 26.34 6.08
CA GLU A 120 14.59 26.23 7.48
C GLU A 120 14.36 24.83 8.08
N GLN A 121 13.47 24.04 7.48
CA GLN A 121 13.13 22.68 7.93
C GLN A 121 13.55 21.61 6.91
N LEU A 122 14.31 21.99 5.90
CA LEU A 122 14.69 21.13 4.77
C LEU A 122 15.35 19.83 5.25
N GLU A 123 16.14 19.90 6.30
CA GLU A 123 16.83 18.73 6.86
C GLU A 123 15.84 17.72 7.47
N GLY A 124 14.85 18.20 8.20
CA GLY A 124 13.76 17.38 8.75
C GLY A 124 12.94 16.70 7.64
N TYR A 125 12.61 17.43 6.57
CA TYR A 125 11.91 16.87 5.40
C TYR A 125 12.73 15.80 4.69
N ARG A 126 14.04 16.02 4.55
CA ARG A 126 14.96 15.07 3.94
C ARG A 126 15.01 13.78 4.76
N ILE A 127 15.07 13.88 6.08
CA ILE A 127 15.03 12.72 6.97
C ILE A 127 13.70 11.99 6.83
N CYS A 128 12.57 12.69 6.84
CA CYS A 128 11.25 12.09 6.74
C CYS A 128 10.91 11.54 5.34
N SER A 129 11.67 11.86 4.32
CA SER A 129 11.39 11.42 2.94
C SER A 129 11.49 9.90 2.73
N PHE A 130 12.14 9.14 3.64
CA PHE A 130 12.14 7.69 3.58
C PHE A 130 10.78 7.08 3.93
N LEU A 131 9.96 7.80 4.70
CA LEU A 131 8.72 7.29 5.30
C LEU A 131 7.72 6.73 4.27
N PRO A 132 7.40 7.42 3.16
CA PRO A 132 6.49 6.87 2.15
C PRO A 132 6.95 5.52 1.58
N MET A 133 8.25 5.35 1.33
CA MET A 133 8.78 4.08 0.82
C MET A 133 8.74 2.98 1.87
N PHE A 134 9.02 3.30 3.13
CA PHE A 134 8.88 2.39 4.25
C PHE A 134 7.44 1.92 4.44
N CYS A 135 6.47 2.86 4.45
CA CYS A 135 5.04 2.55 4.51
C CYS A 135 4.58 1.71 3.32
N PHE A 136 5.10 1.96 2.11
CA PHE A 136 4.80 1.13 0.95
C PHE A 136 5.27 -0.32 1.15
N VAL A 137 6.50 -0.53 1.63
CA VAL A 137 7.03 -1.87 1.91
C VAL A 137 6.14 -2.60 2.91
N ILE A 138 5.76 -1.95 4.01
CA ILE A 138 4.88 -2.54 5.03
C ILE A 138 3.48 -2.80 4.48
N SER A 139 2.90 -1.87 3.73
CA SER A 139 1.62 -2.08 3.05
C SER A 139 1.65 -3.32 2.15
N GLN A 140 2.69 -3.51 1.35
CA GLN A 140 2.82 -4.68 0.47
C GLN A 140 2.92 -5.99 1.25
N VAL A 141 3.71 -6.01 2.33
CA VAL A 141 3.80 -7.18 3.23
C VAL A 141 2.47 -7.46 3.90
N GLY A 142 1.83 -6.45 4.46
CA GLY A 142 0.54 -6.56 5.13
C GLY A 142 -0.56 -7.09 4.20
N VAL A 143 -0.60 -6.58 2.98
CA VAL A 143 -1.53 -7.04 1.94
C VAL A 143 -1.26 -8.49 1.55
N LEU A 144 0.00 -8.90 1.40
CA LEU A 144 0.36 -10.28 1.11
C LEU A 144 -0.15 -11.22 2.21
N VAL A 145 0.07 -10.83 3.46
CA VAL A 145 -0.37 -11.60 4.64
C VAL A 145 -1.90 -11.64 4.72
N ALA A 146 -2.56 -10.49 4.58
CA ALA A 146 -4.01 -10.39 4.66
C ALA A 146 -4.72 -11.20 3.56
N ARG A 147 -4.20 -11.17 2.32
CA ARG A 147 -4.77 -11.91 1.19
C ARG A 147 -4.69 -13.43 1.35
N HIS A 148 -3.61 -13.93 1.92
CA HIS A 148 -3.26 -15.35 1.78
C HIS A 148 -3.34 -16.15 3.07
N PHE A 149 -3.26 -15.50 4.21
CA PHE A 149 -3.12 -16.19 5.48
C PHE A 149 -4.24 -15.89 6.48
N MET A 150 -5.15 -14.94 6.15
CA MET A 150 -6.07 -14.44 7.14
C MET A 150 -7.53 -14.41 6.70
N VAL A 151 -8.42 -14.59 7.68
CA VAL A 151 -9.85 -14.33 7.58
C VAL A 151 -10.10 -12.83 7.86
N TRP A 152 -11.23 -12.29 7.38
CA TRP A 152 -11.60 -10.87 7.49
C TRP A 152 -11.30 -10.24 8.87
N ASN A 153 -11.73 -10.88 9.94
CA ASN A 153 -11.51 -10.33 11.29
C ASN A 153 -10.03 -10.27 11.70
N GLN A 154 -9.19 -11.09 11.12
CA GLN A 154 -7.75 -11.13 11.39
C GLN A 154 -6.97 -10.07 10.59
N ALA A 155 -7.51 -9.62 9.46
CA ALA A 155 -6.87 -8.57 8.66
C ALA A 155 -6.80 -7.24 9.43
N TYR A 156 -7.80 -6.93 10.26
CA TYR A 156 -7.75 -5.79 11.17
C TYR A 156 -6.65 -5.93 12.22
N ALA A 157 -6.53 -7.10 12.84
CA ALA A 157 -5.48 -7.36 13.82
C ALA A 157 -4.09 -7.20 13.21
N VAL A 158 -3.89 -7.67 11.98
CA VAL A 158 -2.62 -7.46 11.25
C VAL A 158 -2.35 -5.99 10.99
N GLY A 159 -3.35 -5.23 10.55
CA GLY A 159 -3.22 -3.80 10.35
C GLY A 159 -2.75 -3.08 11.63
N VAL A 160 -3.36 -3.42 12.78
CA VAL A 160 -2.98 -2.85 14.08
C VAL A 160 -1.56 -3.29 14.48
N VAL A 161 -1.22 -4.58 14.33
CA VAL A 161 0.13 -5.07 14.65
C VAL A 161 1.19 -4.41 13.77
N LEU A 162 0.92 -4.26 12.47
CA LEU A 162 1.85 -3.58 11.57
C LEU A 162 2.01 -2.11 11.92
N MET A 163 0.94 -1.41 12.33
CA MET A 163 1.02 -0.04 12.81
C MET A 163 1.89 0.09 14.07
N LEU A 164 1.80 -0.87 15.00
CA LEU A 164 2.68 -0.91 16.18
C LEU A 164 4.14 -1.19 15.78
N VAL A 165 4.38 -2.10 14.86
CA VAL A 165 5.72 -2.37 14.32
C VAL A 165 6.29 -1.12 13.63
N GLU A 166 5.49 -0.41 12.83
CA GLU A 166 5.89 0.86 12.23
C GLU A 166 6.30 1.87 13.29
N ALA A 167 5.48 2.06 14.32
CA ALA A 167 5.76 3.01 15.39
C ALA A 167 7.06 2.67 16.15
N VAL A 168 7.30 1.39 16.43
CA VAL A 168 8.53 0.93 17.12
C VAL A 168 9.77 1.07 16.23
N CYS A 169 9.66 0.75 14.96
CA CYS A 169 10.79 0.82 14.03
C CYS A 169 11.13 2.25 13.61
N LEU A 170 10.21 3.19 13.81
CA LEU A 170 10.36 4.56 13.29
C LEU A 170 11.52 5.30 13.96
N ALA A 171 11.63 5.27 15.30
CA ALA A 171 12.67 5.99 16.01
C ALA A 171 14.08 5.56 15.57
N PRO A 172 14.47 4.27 15.60
CA PRO A 172 15.78 3.85 15.12
C PRO A 172 16.00 4.11 13.62
N LEU A 173 14.96 4.08 12.81
CA LEU A 173 15.09 4.40 11.38
C LEU A 173 15.35 5.88 11.16
N VAL A 174 14.75 6.78 11.93
CA VAL A 174 15.05 8.22 11.88
C VAL A 174 16.52 8.46 12.19
N ASP A 175 17.05 7.90 13.26
CA ASP A 175 18.46 8.06 13.65
C ASP A 175 19.43 7.55 12.57
N ILE A 176 19.13 6.40 11.97
CA ILE A 176 19.93 5.83 10.87
C ILE A 176 19.81 6.70 9.62
N THR A 177 18.61 7.22 9.32
CA THR A 177 18.38 8.02 8.12
C THR A 177 19.05 9.38 8.23
N GLU A 178 19.08 10.00 9.40
CA GLU A 178 19.83 11.22 9.65
C GLU A 178 21.27 11.08 9.20
N LYS A 179 21.89 9.95 9.52
CA LYS A 179 23.30 9.66 9.21
C LYS A 179 23.53 9.18 7.77
N TYR A 180 22.58 8.40 7.20
CA TYR A 180 22.77 7.69 5.93
C TYR A 180 21.55 7.82 5.00
N THR A 181 21.02 9.04 4.81
CA THR A 181 19.75 9.29 4.08
C THR A 181 19.66 8.59 2.72
N TRP A 182 20.66 8.76 1.87
CA TRP A 182 20.64 8.20 0.52
C TRP A 182 20.74 6.67 0.48
N LEU A 183 21.50 6.11 1.41
CA LEU A 183 21.63 4.66 1.52
C LEU A 183 20.32 4.02 1.97
N VAL A 184 19.65 4.59 2.99
CA VAL A 184 18.35 4.12 3.47
C VAL A 184 17.29 4.20 2.38
N GLN A 185 17.21 5.31 1.67
CA GLN A 185 16.27 5.47 0.55
C GLN A 185 16.55 4.47 -0.58
N GLY A 186 17.80 4.26 -0.94
CA GLY A 186 18.19 3.28 -1.96
C GLY A 186 17.81 1.85 -1.56
N VAL A 187 18.10 1.46 -0.32
CA VAL A 187 17.73 0.13 0.20
C VAL A 187 16.21 -0.05 0.22
N LEU A 188 15.47 0.93 0.71
CA LEU A 188 14.00 0.87 0.73
C LEU A 188 13.39 0.81 -0.67
N ALA A 189 13.93 1.55 -1.64
CA ALA A 189 13.48 1.49 -3.02
C ALA A 189 13.69 0.09 -3.64
N VAL A 190 14.84 -0.52 -3.41
CA VAL A 190 15.13 -1.88 -3.87
C VAL A 190 14.20 -2.90 -3.19
N LEU A 191 14.00 -2.78 -1.87
CA LEU A 191 13.06 -3.62 -1.13
C LEU A 191 11.62 -3.45 -1.63
N ALA A 192 11.19 -2.22 -1.90
CA ALA A 192 9.87 -1.93 -2.43
C ALA A 192 9.62 -2.63 -3.77
N ILE A 193 10.58 -2.59 -4.68
CA ILE A 193 10.50 -3.27 -5.98
C ILE A 193 10.49 -4.80 -5.79
N ALA A 194 11.41 -5.33 -4.98
CA ALA A 194 11.52 -6.77 -4.74
C ALA A 194 10.24 -7.34 -4.11
N ILE A 195 9.71 -6.69 -3.07
CA ILE A 195 8.48 -7.10 -2.39
C ILE A 195 7.27 -6.96 -3.34
N GLY A 196 7.19 -5.88 -4.12
CA GLY A 196 6.15 -5.73 -5.13
C GLY A 196 6.12 -6.89 -6.13
N ILE A 197 7.29 -7.32 -6.62
CA ILE A 197 7.42 -8.49 -7.50
C ILE A 197 6.98 -9.78 -6.77
N ILE A 198 7.45 -9.98 -5.54
CA ILE A 198 7.10 -11.16 -4.72
C ILE A 198 5.59 -11.23 -4.51
N VAL A 199 4.93 -10.12 -4.16
CA VAL A 199 3.48 -10.06 -3.98
C VAL A 199 2.74 -10.50 -5.24
N VAL A 200 3.14 -10.00 -6.40
CA VAL A 200 2.52 -10.38 -7.67
C VAL A 200 2.74 -11.87 -7.97
N VAL A 201 3.98 -12.34 -7.90
CA VAL A 201 4.35 -13.73 -8.24
C VAL A 201 3.69 -14.72 -7.27
N TYR A 202 3.73 -14.43 -5.97
CA TYR A 202 3.14 -15.30 -4.95
C TYR A 202 1.61 -15.37 -5.07
N SER A 203 0.95 -14.24 -5.25
CA SER A 203 -0.50 -14.19 -5.47
C SER A 203 -0.90 -15.00 -6.70
N MET A 204 -0.12 -14.91 -7.77
CA MET A 204 -0.34 -15.69 -9.00
C MET A 204 -0.17 -17.19 -8.78
N LYS A 205 0.88 -17.59 -8.05
CA LYS A 205 1.14 -18.99 -7.73
C LYS A 205 0.00 -19.58 -6.90
N LYS A 206 -0.40 -18.91 -5.82
CA LYS A 206 -1.44 -19.40 -4.92
C LYS A 206 -2.82 -19.50 -5.58
N VAL A 207 -3.18 -18.55 -6.44
CA VAL A 207 -4.40 -18.64 -7.25
C VAL A 207 -4.37 -19.85 -8.19
N ARG A 208 -3.21 -20.20 -8.72
CA ARG A 208 -3.04 -21.39 -9.57
C ARG A 208 -3.20 -22.67 -8.75
N ASP A 209 -2.51 -22.76 -7.61
CA ASP A 209 -2.44 -23.95 -6.79
C ASP A 209 -3.81 -24.24 -6.11
N SER A 210 -4.53 -23.24 -5.65
CA SER A 210 -5.87 -23.39 -5.07
C SER A 210 -6.93 -23.96 -6.03
N TYR A 211 -6.67 -23.94 -7.32
CA TYR A 211 -7.53 -24.54 -8.34
C TYR A 211 -7.32 -26.05 -8.51
N TYR A 212 -6.10 -26.53 -8.21
CA TYR A 212 -5.72 -27.94 -8.42
C TYR A 212 -5.76 -28.78 -7.13
N ASP A 213 -5.85 -28.14 -5.96
CA ASP A 213 -5.88 -28.80 -4.66
C ASP A 213 -7.31 -29.15 -4.18
N LYS A 214 -8.28 -29.21 -5.13
CA LYS A 214 -9.65 -29.70 -4.87
C LYS A 214 -9.81 -31.09 -5.54
#